data_71fbece66482d8a872f262e161fc9583
#
_entry.id   71fbece66482d8a872f262e161fc9583
#
_cell.length_a   1.000
_cell.length_b   1.000
_cell.length_c   1.000
_cell.angle_alpha   90.00
_cell.angle_beta   90.00
_cell.angle_gamma   90.00
#
_symmetry.space_group_name_H-M   'P 1'
#
loop_
_entity.id
_entity.type
_entity.pdbx_description
1 polymer ?
#
loop_
_entity_poly.entity_id
_entity_poly.type
_entity_poly.pdbx_seq_one_letter_code
_entity_poly.pdbx_strand_id
1 'polypeptide(L)'
;FTPGKNFVSPFVFNPFVPPKNVRLEAYKSTLKTAFAAAVSMSTPLDKIFEESINNCYSDFRWLDTYTSDDKGQVFNITDFIRCFRQTFEDIGYTGDVRNIGRAGEVRLKSLVNLFDCYYSVPIEDILKKPTVIELAAIENSNEKALIISILLLSILAYVNANYIGTGGLKNVILLEEAHVLLDGNTAGGSSDADPGAIARGLLKRMLAEIRSYGVGIIVADQSPRKVSTDVVALT
;
A
#
# COMPACT_ATOMS: atom_id res chain seq x y z
N PHE A 1 2.43 16.35 6.83
CA PHE A 1 2.33 16.13 5.38
C PHE A 1 0.89 15.95 4.96
N THR A 2 0.48 16.56 3.87
CA THR A 2 -0.90 16.52 3.39
C THR A 2 -0.91 16.08 1.92
N PRO A 3 -1.28 14.84 1.61
CA PRO A 3 -1.42 14.39 0.23
C PRO A 3 -2.46 15.24 -0.52
N GLY A 4 -2.21 15.48 -1.81
CA GLY A 4 -3.13 16.22 -2.67
C GLY A 4 -3.16 17.76 -2.48
N LYS A 5 -2.34 18.32 -1.60
CA LYS A 5 -2.17 19.78 -1.43
C LYS A 5 -0.75 20.20 -1.75
N ASN A 6 -0.58 21.06 -2.76
CA ASN A 6 0.74 21.50 -3.24
C ASN A 6 1.35 22.68 -2.47
N PHE A 7 0.60 23.31 -1.58
CA PHE A 7 1.01 24.55 -0.90
C PHE A 7 1.23 24.42 0.62
N VAL A 8 1.01 23.23 1.17
CA VAL A 8 1.28 22.92 2.58
C VAL A 8 2.02 21.61 2.61
N SER A 9 3.29 21.57 2.94
CA SER A 9 4.12 20.36 3.08
C SER A 9 3.56 19.11 2.34
N PRO A 10 3.64 19.07 1.01
CA PRO A 10 3.01 18.00 0.24
C PRO A 10 3.59 16.65 0.65
N PHE A 11 2.73 15.66 0.83
CA PHE A 11 3.17 14.30 1.02
C PHE A 11 3.46 13.67 -0.34
N VAL A 12 4.74 13.52 -0.64
CA VAL A 12 5.19 12.88 -1.87
C VAL A 12 5.61 11.45 -1.54
N PHE A 13 4.88 10.49 -2.08
CA PHE A 13 5.13 9.08 -1.84
C PHE A 13 4.99 8.27 -3.13
N ASN A 14 6.08 7.65 -3.55
CA ASN A 14 6.08 6.71 -4.66
C ASN A 14 5.99 5.28 -4.12
N PRO A 15 4.87 4.57 -4.34
CA PRO A 15 4.68 3.23 -3.80
C PRO A 15 5.61 2.18 -4.41
N PHE A 16 6.26 2.48 -5.53
CA PHE A 16 7.12 1.52 -6.23
C PHE A 16 8.58 1.55 -5.77
N VAL A 17 8.96 2.49 -4.90
CA VAL A 17 10.31 2.51 -4.32
C VAL A 17 10.33 1.69 -3.04
N PRO A 18 11.06 0.56 -2.99
CA PRO A 18 11.15 -0.24 -1.77
C PRO A 18 11.79 0.58 -0.62
N PRO A 19 11.35 0.39 0.63
CA PRO A 19 12.01 1.01 1.77
C PRO A 19 13.47 0.55 1.89
N LYS A 20 14.28 1.34 2.58
CA LYS A 20 15.71 1.06 2.78
C LYS A 20 15.96 -0.35 3.33
N ASN A 21 16.93 -1.05 2.75
CA ASN A 21 17.34 -2.43 3.09
C ASN A 21 16.25 -3.50 2.87
N VAL A 22 15.12 -3.16 2.27
CA VAL A 22 14.09 -4.13 1.89
C VAL A 22 14.37 -4.65 0.49
N ARG A 23 14.48 -5.98 0.34
CA ARG A 23 14.66 -6.61 -0.97
C ARG A 23 13.41 -6.47 -1.83
N LEU A 24 13.61 -6.23 -3.11
CA LEU A 24 12.51 -6.05 -4.06
C LEU A 24 11.57 -7.26 -4.09
N GLU A 25 12.07 -8.49 -4.06
CA GLU A 25 11.25 -9.70 -4.05
C GLU A 25 10.18 -9.67 -2.95
N ALA A 26 10.59 -9.35 -1.72
CA ALA A 26 9.67 -9.24 -0.59
C ALA A 26 8.71 -8.04 -0.75
N TYR A 27 9.21 -6.93 -1.31
CA TYR A 27 8.42 -5.71 -1.48
C TYR A 27 7.32 -5.85 -2.55
N LYS A 28 7.56 -6.60 -3.63
CA LYS A 28 6.53 -6.88 -4.64
C LYS A 28 5.27 -7.51 -4.02
N SER A 29 5.45 -8.46 -3.10
CA SER A 29 4.32 -9.07 -2.38
C SER A 29 3.58 -8.05 -1.51
N THR A 30 4.31 -7.14 -0.87
CA THR A 30 3.77 -6.03 -0.09
C THR A 30 2.92 -5.10 -0.95
N LEU A 31 3.41 -4.70 -2.12
CA LEU A 31 2.69 -3.88 -3.08
C LEU A 31 1.39 -4.55 -3.54
N LYS A 32 1.48 -5.80 -3.98
CA LYS A 32 0.29 -6.56 -4.41
C LYS A 32 -0.79 -6.54 -3.33
N THR A 33 -0.39 -6.80 -2.09
CA THR A 33 -1.33 -6.85 -0.96
C THR A 33 -1.93 -5.48 -0.66
N ALA A 34 -1.14 -4.40 -0.71
CA ALA A 34 -1.61 -3.05 -0.48
C ALA A 34 -2.63 -2.59 -1.55
N PHE A 35 -2.32 -2.84 -2.81
CA PHE A 35 -3.23 -2.50 -3.91
C PHE A 35 -4.51 -3.34 -3.86
N ALA A 36 -4.43 -4.62 -3.51
CA ALA A 36 -5.60 -5.48 -3.33
C ALA A 36 -6.51 -5.03 -2.18
N ALA A 37 -5.95 -4.40 -1.14
CA ALA A 37 -6.71 -3.83 -0.03
C ALA A 37 -7.53 -2.58 -0.40
N ALA A 38 -7.27 -1.97 -1.55
CA ALA A 38 -7.94 -0.74 -1.97
C ALA A 38 -8.69 -0.87 -3.30
N VAL A 39 -8.22 -1.78 -4.14
CA VAL A 39 -8.79 -2.02 -5.46
C VAL A 39 -9.29 -3.45 -5.50
N SER A 40 -10.57 -3.64 -5.75
CA SER A 40 -11.13 -5.01 -5.93
C SER A 40 -10.40 -5.70 -7.08
N MET A 41 -9.49 -6.60 -6.73
CA MET A 41 -8.68 -7.38 -7.66
C MET A 41 -9.13 -8.83 -7.64
N SER A 42 -10.25 -9.12 -8.30
CA SER A 42 -10.65 -10.50 -8.56
C SER A 42 -9.86 -11.08 -9.73
N THR A 43 -9.69 -12.40 -9.74
CA THR A 43 -9.11 -13.11 -10.89
C THR A 43 -9.94 -12.82 -12.16
N PRO A 44 -9.28 -12.47 -13.29
CA PRO A 44 -7.83 -12.54 -13.56
C PRO A 44 -7.04 -11.24 -13.29
N LEU A 45 -7.68 -10.16 -12.77
CA LEU A 45 -7.02 -8.85 -12.60
C LEU A 45 -5.84 -8.93 -11.63
N ASP A 46 -5.95 -9.73 -10.57
CA ASP A 46 -4.88 -9.96 -9.60
C ASP A 46 -3.61 -10.55 -10.27
N LYS A 47 -3.79 -11.44 -11.24
CA LYS A 47 -2.69 -12.05 -11.99
C LYS A 47 -2.07 -11.09 -13.00
N ILE A 48 -2.90 -10.33 -13.71
CA ILE A 48 -2.42 -9.28 -14.61
C ILE A 48 -1.60 -8.25 -13.84
N PHE A 49 -2.07 -7.85 -12.67
CA PHE A 49 -1.36 -6.89 -11.82
C PHE A 49 -0.01 -7.43 -11.33
N GLU A 50 0.03 -8.69 -10.87
CA GLU A 50 1.26 -9.35 -10.41
C GLU A 50 2.30 -9.44 -11.53
N GLU A 51 1.89 -9.84 -12.73
CA GLU A 51 2.75 -9.92 -13.89
C GLU A 51 3.22 -8.53 -14.35
N SER A 52 2.34 -7.54 -14.30
CA SER A 52 2.69 -6.16 -14.62
C SER A 52 3.72 -5.57 -13.65
N ILE A 53 3.62 -5.89 -12.35
CA ILE A 53 4.65 -5.51 -11.36
C ILE A 53 6.00 -6.11 -11.76
N ASN A 54 6.04 -7.40 -12.06
CA ASN A 54 7.29 -8.08 -12.42
C ASN A 54 7.90 -7.49 -13.69
N ASN A 55 7.11 -7.31 -14.73
CA ASN A 55 7.55 -6.75 -16.00
C ASN A 55 8.03 -5.31 -15.82
N CYS A 56 7.30 -4.48 -15.10
CA CYS A 56 7.68 -3.09 -14.89
C CYS A 56 9.02 -2.97 -14.16
N TYR A 57 9.24 -3.71 -13.09
CA TYR A 57 10.54 -3.69 -12.40
C TYR A 57 11.66 -4.20 -13.30
N SER A 58 11.42 -5.23 -14.11
CA SER A 58 12.39 -5.74 -15.08
C SER A 58 12.75 -4.69 -16.14
N ASP A 59 11.77 -4.02 -16.72
CA ASP A 59 11.96 -2.96 -17.73
C ASP A 59 12.77 -1.79 -17.18
N PHE A 60 12.57 -1.47 -15.90
CA PHE A 60 13.31 -0.43 -15.19
C PHE A 60 14.60 -0.96 -14.52
N ARG A 61 15.08 -2.14 -14.93
CA ARG A 61 16.37 -2.75 -14.56
C ARG A 61 16.54 -3.04 -13.07
N TRP A 62 15.47 -3.38 -12.41
CA TRP A 62 15.51 -3.87 -11.05
C TRP A 62 15.68 -5.40 -11.03
N LEU A 63 16.56 -5.89 -10.16
CA LEU A 63 16.67 -7.31 -9.83
C LEU A 63 15.97 -7.59 -8.50
N ASP A 64 15.47 -8.80 -8.34
CA ASP A 64 14.73 -9.21 -7.12
C ASP A 64 15.56 -9.11 -5.83
N THR A 65 16.87 -9.21 -5.97
CA THR A 65 17.83 -9.03 -4.86
C THR A 65 18.13 -7.57 -4.52
N TYR A 66 17.71 -6.62 -5.36
CA TYR A 66 17.98 -5.20 -5.15
C TYR A 66 17.19 -4.62 -3.99
N THR A 67 17.78 -3.62 -3.36
CA THR A 67 17.17 -2.72 -2.37
C THR A 67 17.09 -1.30 -2.93
N SER A 68 16.57 -0.35 -2.19
CA SER A 68 16.51 1.07 -2.60
C SER A 68 17.89 1.70 -2.88
N ASP A 69 18.96 1.13 -2.33
CA ASP A 69 20.33 1.64 -2.49
C ASP A 69 21.01 1.13 -3.78
N ASP A 70 20.36 0.21 -4.51
CA ASP A 70 20.84 -0.36 -5.74
C ASP A 70 20.46 0.50 -6.96
N LYS A 71 20.96 0.13 -8.15
CA LYS A 71 20.89 0.95 -9.37
C LYS A 71 19.65 0.70 -10.25
N GLY A 72 18.54 0.24 -9.72
CA GLY A 72 17.29 0.20 -10.45
C GLY A 72 16.79 1.62 -10.80
N GLN A 73 16.18 1.79 -11.96
CA GLN A 73 15.61 3.08 -12.34
C GLN A 73 14.26 3.26 -11.65
N VAL A 74 14.03 4.43 -11.07
CA VAL A 74 12.75 4.74 -10.43
C VAL A 74 11.69 4.98 -11.51
N PHE A 75 10.51 4.42 -11.29
CA PHE A 75 9.32 4.65 -12.10
C PHE A 75 8.15 5.09 -11.20
N ASN A 76 7.16 5.73 -11.78
CA ASN A 76 5.98 6.22 -11.08
C ASN A 76 4.71 5.45 -11.50
N ILE A 77 3.54 5.89 -11.01
CA ILE A 77 2.26 5.25 -11.35
C ILE A 77 1.92 5.37 -12.85
N THR A 78 2.30 6.45 -13.50
CA THR A 78 2.06 6.64 -14.95
C THR A 78 2.88 5.64 -15.77
N ASP A 79 4.13 5.42 -15.40
CA ASP A 79 4.98 4.39 -16.00
C ASP A 79 4.41 2.99 -15.75
N PHE A 80 3.97 2.72 -14.52
CA PHE A 80 3.34 1.44 -14.18
C PHE A 80 2.06 1.19 -14.98
N ILE A 81 1.20 2.19 -15.17
CA ILE A 81 -0.01 2.06 -16.01
C ILE A 81 0.34 1.69 -17.43
N ARG A 82 1.41 2.24 -17.97
CA ARG A 82 1.90 1.88 -19.31
C ARG A 82 2.36 0.42 -19.37
N CYS A 83 3.14 -0.03 -18.38
CA CYS A 83 3.56 -1.43 -18.25
C CYS A 83 2.35 -2.37 -18.08
N PHE A 84 1.38 -1.98 -17.25
CA PHE A 84 0.14 -2.74 -17.05
C PHE A 84 -0.63 -2.94 -18.36
N ARG A 85 -0.79 -1.87 -19.14
CA ARG A 85 -1.44 -1.94 -20.45
C ARG A 85 -0.70 -2.87 -21.40
N GLN A 86 0.62 -2.73 -21.50
CA GLN A 86 1.44 -3.59 -22.37
C GLN A 86 1.34 -5.05 -21.95
N THR A 87 1.52 -5.35 -20.67
CA THR A 87 1.38 -6.72 -20.13
C THR A 87 0.00 -7.30 -20.45
N PHE A 88 -1.05 -6.51 -20.25
CA PHE A 88 -2.42 -6.93 -20.54
C PHE A 88 -2.64 -7.22 -22.04
N GLU A 89 -2.08 -6.41 -22.93
CA GLU A 89 -2.13 -6.62 -24.39
C GLU A 89 -1.32 -7.86 -24.80
N ASP A 90 -0.15 -8.07 -24.21
CA ASP A 90 0.72 -9.22 -24.51
C ASP A 90 0.11 -10.55 -24.09
N ILE A 91 -0.63 -10.58 -22.96
CA ILE A 91 -1.39 -11.76 -22.53
C ILE A 91 -2.48 -12.12 -23.53
N GLY A 92 -3.02 -11.14 -24.25
CA GLY A 92 -3.95 -11.37 -25.36
C GLY A 92 -5.36 -11.83 -24.96
N TYR A 93 -5.82 -11.46 -23.77
CA TYR A 93 -7.19 -11.76 -23.35
C TYR A 93 -8.26 -11.19 -24.26
N THR A 94 -9.29 -11.98 -24.55
CA THR A 94 -10.45 -11.64 -25.38
C THR A 94 -11.75 -11.71 -24.57
N GLY A 95 -12.85 -11.21 -25.15
CA GLY A 95 -14.18 -11.27 -24.51
C GLY A 95 -14.28 -10.44 -23.24
N ASP A 96 -14.95 -10.98 -22.23
CA ASP A 96 -15.25 -10.29 -20.96
C ASP A 96 -13.97 -9.97 -20.17
N VAL A 97 -12.94 -10.79 -20.26
CA VAL A 97 -11.66 -10.58 -19.57
C VAL A 97 -10.97 -9.31 -20.08
N ARG A 98 -11.14 -8.95 -21.35
CA ARG A 98 -10.65 -7.69 -21.90
C ARG A 98 -11.28 -6.48 -21.23
N ASN A 99 -12.55 -6.57 -20.86
CA ASN A 99 -13.23 -5.50 -20.14
C ASN A 99 -12.74 -5.38 -18.70
N ILE A 100 -12.40 -6.50 -18.05
CA ILE A 100 -11.81 -6.54 -16.71
C ILE A 100 -10.45 -5.83 -16.68
N GLY A 101 -9.57 -6.11 -17.66
CA GLY A 101 -8.28 -5.42 -17.76
C GLY A 101 -8.40 -3.92 -17.99
N ARG A 102 -9.34 -3.49 -18.85
CA ARG A 102 -9.63 -2.07 -19.07
C ARG A 102 -10.17 -1.40 -17.80
N ALA A 103 -11.04 -2.06 -17.05
CA ALA A 103 -11.53 -1.56 -15.78
C ALA A 103 -10.39 -1.42 -14.75
N GLY A 104 -9.45 -2.37 -14.73
CA GLY A 104 -8.24 -2.28 -13.92
C GLY A 104 -7.39 -1.05 -14.26
N GLU A 105 -7.15 -0.80 -15.57
CA GLU A 105 -6.43 0.40 -16.02
C GLU A 105 -7.11 1.70 -15.58
N VAL A 106 -8.44 1.78 -15.68
CA VAL A 106 -9.22 2.96 -15.24
C VAL A 106 -9.04 3.19 -13.74
N ARG A 107 -9.09 2.13 -12.93
CA ARG A 107 -8.86 2.21 -11.47
C ARG A 107 -7.44 2.68 -11.15
N LEU A 108 -6.43 2.19 -11.87
CA LEU A 108 -5.05 2.67 -11.68
C LEU A 108 -4.90 4.14 -12.07
N LYS A 109 -5.59 4.60 -13.12
CA LYS A 109 -5.57 6.02 -13.53
C LYS A 109 -6.14 6.96 -12.49
N SER A 110 -7.10 6.55 -11.67
CA SER A 110 -7.61 7.39 -10.59
C SER A 110 -6.55 7.70 -9.53
N LEU A 111 -5.50 6.87 -9.43
CA LEU A 111 -4.43 7.02 -8.46
C LEU A 111 -3.28 7.95 -8.93
N VAL A 112 -3.32 8.43 -10.16
CA VAL A 112 -2.25 9.28 -10.72
C VAL A 112 -2.03 10.53 -9.88
N ASN A 113 -3.10 11.20 -9.44
CA ASN A 113 -2.99 12.39 -8.61
C ASN A 113 -2.28 12.16 -7.25
N LEU A 114 -2.21 10.91 -6.78
CA LEU A 114 -1.60 10.55 -5.52
C LEU A 114 -0.14 10.10 -5.66
N PHE A 115 0.19 9.42 -6.77
CA PHE A 115 1.43 8.68 -6.90
C PHE A 115 2.25 9.02 -8.17
N ASP A 116 1.90 10.09 -8.89
CA ASP A 116 2.66 10.51 -10.08
C ASP A 116 3.90 11.30 -9.69
N CYS A 117 4.81 10.65 -9.01
CA CYS A 117 6.06 11.22 -8.56
C CYS A 117 7.19 10.20 -8.61
N TYR A 118 8.39 10.65 -8.95
CA TYR A 118 9.61 9.82 -8.94
C TYR A 118 10.34 9.83 -7.60
N TYR A 119 9.99 10.77 -6.74
CA TYR A 119 10.57 10.91 -5.40
C TYR A 119 9.59 10.39 -4.34
N SER A 120 10.14 9.85 -3.27
CA SER A 120 9.36 9.42 -2.10
C SER A 120 10.00 9.97 -0.83
N VAL A 121 9.18 10.44 0.10
CA VAL A 121 9.65 10.71 1.46
C VAL A 121 10.10 9.37 2.06
N PRO A 122 11.37 9.22 2.47
CA PRO A 122 11.86 7.95 3.00
C PRO A 122 11.11 7.55 4.28
N ILE A 123 10.77 6.27 4.41
CA ILE A 123 10.11 5.76 5.62
C ILE A 123 10.94 6.02 6.88
N GLU A 124 12.27 5.95 6.76
CA GLU A 124 13.19 6.25 7.86
C GLU A 124 13.04 7.70 8.39
N ASP A 125 12.77 8.66 7.51
CA ASP A 125 12.59 10.06 7.90
C ASP A 125 11.24 10.29 8.58
N ILE A 126 10.21 9.56 8.17
CA ILE A 126 8.90 9.54 8.83
C ILE A 126 9.04 9.00 10.25
N LEU A 127 9.84 7.97 10.48
CA LEU A 127 10.00 7.32 11.77
C LEU A 127 11.00 8.02 12.72
N LYS A 128 11.91 8.85 12.20
CA LYS A 128 12.91 9.57 13.01
C LYS A 128 12.36 10.80 13.71
N LYS A 129 11.25 11.36 13.25
CA LYS A 129 10.69 12.62 13.75
C LYS A 129 9.19 12.45 14.04
N PRO A 130 8.61 13.19 14.99
CA PRO A 130 7.17 13.29 15.10
C PRO A 130 6.60 13.76 13.76
N THR A 131 5.81 12.90 13.12
CA THR A 131 5.26 13.13 11.78
C THR A 131 3.76 12.94 11.80
N VAL A 132 3.02 13.90 11.27
CA VAL A 132 1.58 13.82 11.06
C VAL A 132 1.33 13.75 9.56
N ILE A 133 0.57 12.73 9.13
CA ILE A 133 0.08 12.59 7.76
C ILE A 133 -1.42 12.82 7.79
N GLU A 134 -1.85 13.95 7.27
CA GLU A 134 -3.23 14.39 7.27
C GLU A 134 -3.92 13.97 5.97
N LEU A 135 -4.93 13.11 6.06
CA LEU A 135 -5.64 12.57 4.90
C LEU A 135 -6.99 13.28 4.61
N ALA A 136 -7.27 14.40 5.30
CA ALA A 136 -8.53 15.12 5.16
C ALA A 136 -8.80 15.63 3.73
N ALA A 137 -7.74 15.91 2.96
CA ALA A 137 -7.86 16.38 1.57
C ALA A 137 -8.26 15.29 0.56
N ILE A 138 -8.24 14.02 0.95
CA ILE A 138 -8.62 12.91 0.09
C ILE A 138 -10.07 12.56 0.42
N GLU A 139 -10.97 12.74 -0.53
CA GLU A 139 -12.40 12.48 -0.31
C GLU A 139 -12.74 10.98 -0.44
N ASN A 140 -12.06 10.27 -1.34
CA ASN A 140 -12.33 8.87 -1.64
C ASN A 140 -11.79 7.93 -0.54
N SER A 141 -12.68 7.18 0.10
CA SER A 141 -12.33 6.25 1.18
C SER A 141 -11.40 5.13 0.71
N ASN A 142 -11.52 4.64 -0.53
CA ASN A 142 -10.65 3.61 -1.07
C ASN A 142 -9.22 4.14 -1.29
N GLU A 143 -9.09 5.39 -1.72
CA GLU A 143 -7.79 6.06 -1.87
C GLU A 143 -7.13 6.29 -0.51
N LYS A 144 -7.90 6.70 0.51
CA LYS A 144 -7.41 6.78 1.90
C LYS A 144 -6.92 5.41 2.38
N ALA A 145 -7.73 4.38 2.21
CA ALA A 145 -7.38 3.02 2.61
C ALA A 145 -6.10 2.52 1.90
N LEU A 146 -5.94 2.83 0.62
CA LEU A 146 -4.74 2.50 -0.15
C LEU A 146 -3.50 3.16 0.43
N ILE A 147 -3.53 4.49 0.65
CA ILE A 147 -2.39 5.23 1.19
C ILE A 147 -2.01 4.69 2.56
N ILE A 148 -2.99 4.50 3.45
CA ILE A 148 -2.73 3.97 4.79
C ILE A 148 -2.14 2.57 4.69
N SER A 149 -2.71 1.69 3.85
CA SER A 149 -2.22 0.32 3.68
C SER A 149 -0.78 0.28 3.16
N ILE A 150 -0.47 1.07 2.13
CA ILE A 150 0.90 1.14 1.58
C ILE A 150 1.87 1.68 2.64
N LEU A 151 1.51 2.74 3.37
CA LEU A 151 2.35 3.30 4.41
C LEU A 151 2.61 2.31 5.54
N LEU A 152 1.58 1.69 6.07
CA LEU A 152 1.71 0.72 7.16
C LEU A 152 2.55 -0.48 6.75
N LEU A 153 2.33 -1.00 5.55
CA LEU A 153 3.13 -2.11 5.02
C LEU A 153 4.57 -1.73 4.73
N SER A 154 4.80 -0.51 4.23
CA SER A 154 6.17 0.01 4.01
C SER A 154 6.89 0.23 5.33
N ILE A 155 6.19 0.70 6.37
CA ILE A 155 6.73 0.81 7.73
C ILE A 155 7.06 -0.58 8.28
N LEU A 156 6.16 -1.55 8.16
CA LEU A 156 6.42 -2.91 8.62
C LEU A 156 7.62 -3.52 7.90
N ALA A 157 7.69 -3.39 6.57
CA ALA A 157 8.82 -3.89 5.78
C ALA A 157 10.15 -3.23 6.20
N TYR A 158 10.14 -1.90 6.40
CA TYR A 158 11.31 -1.17 6.87
C TYR A 158 11.75 -1.62 8.26
N VAL A 159 10.81 -1.74 9.20
CA VAL A 159 11.08 -2.14 10.59
C VAL A 159 11.64 -3.56 10.63
N ASN A 160 11.05 -4.49 9.87
CA ASN A 160 11.54 -5.86 9.78
C ASN A 160 12.97 -5.95 9.22
N ALA A 161 13.33 -5.09 8.29
CA ALA A 161 14.65 -5.07 7.66
C ALA A 161 15.72 -4.35 8.50
N ASN A 162 15.33 -3.35 9.31
CA ASN A 162 16.27 -2.40 9.93
C ASN A 162 16.28 -2.44 11.46
N TYR A 163 15.21 -2.93 12.12
CA TYR A 163 15.16 -2.96 13.57
C TYR A 163 15.57 -4.33 14.10
N ILE A 164 16.56 -4.33 14.97
CA ILE A 164 16.91 -5.53 15.74
C ILE A 164 15.89 -5.63 16.87
N GLY A 165 15.24 -6.78 17.01
CA GLY A 165 14.26 -7.04 18.06
C GLY A 165 14.87 -6.90 19.47
N THR A 166 14.01 -6.75 20.48
CA THR A 166 14.36 -6.75 21.92
C THR A 166 14.98 -5.48 22.49
N GLY A 167 14.43 -4.35 22.20
CA GLY A 167 14.82 -3.18 23.00
C GLY A 167 13.67 -2.23 23.10
N GLY A 168 13.18 -1.87 24.18
CA GLY A 168 12.19 -0.85 24.51
C GLY A 168 11.34 -0.24 23.36
N LEU A 169 10.42 0.60 23.68
CA LEU A 169 9.58 1.31 22.72
C LEU A 169 10.43 2.28 21.88
N LYS A 170 10.41 2.12 20.55
CA LYS A 170 11.15 2.96 19.59
C LYS A 170 10.25 3.98 18.90
N ASN A 171 9.07 3.52 18.47
CA ASN A 171 8.10 4.35 17.76
C ASN A 171 6.68 4.04 18.24
N VAL A 172 5.80 5.03 18.09
CA VAL A 172 4.36 4.86 18.28
C VAL A 172 3.66 5.38 17.03
N ILE A 173 2.78 4.57 16.48
CA ILE A 173 1.91 4.93 15.35
C ILE A 173 0.51 5.17 15.92
N LEU A 174 -0.02 6.37 15.76
CA LEU A 174 -1.40 6.69 16.07
C LEU A 174 -2.23 6.64 14.78
N LEU A 175 -3.23 5.78 14.76
CA LEU A 175 -4.21 5.68 13.68
C LEU A 175 -5.53 6.27 14.15
N GLU A 176 -5.87 7.43 13.63
CA GLU A 176 -7.17 8.05 13.86
C GLU A 176 -8.17 7.58 12.77
N GLU A 177 -9.45 7.52 13.14
CA GLU A 177 -10.54 7.09 12.26
C GLU A 177 -10.25 5.72 11.59
N ALA A 178 -9.79 4.77 12.37
CA ALA A 178 -9.40 3.44 11.89
C ALA A 178 -10.53 2.69 11.17
N HIS A 179 -11.80 3.11 11.34
CA HIS A 179 -12.94 2.59 10.60
C HIS A 179 -12.78 2.75 9.08
N VAL A 180 -12.03 3.74 8.59
CA VAL A 180 -11.73 3.89 7.15
C VAL A 180 -11.04 2.64 6.58
N LEU A 181 -10.23 1.95 7.40
CA LEU A 181 -9.60 0.67 7.04
C LEU A 181 -10.48 -0.53 7.39
N LEU A 182 -11.36 -0.37 8.39
CA LEU A 182 -12.01 -1.48 9.07
C LEU A 182 -13.50 -1.61 8.72
N ASP A 183 -14.09 -0.58 8.07
CA ASP A 183 -15.49 -0.56 7.71
C ASP A 183 -15.76 -1.58 6.58
N GLY A 184 -16.13 -2.79 6.99
CA GLY A 184 -16.47 -3.90 6.10
C GLY A 184 -17.91 -3.85 5.57
N ASN A 185 -18.60 -2.70 5.68
CA ASN A 185 -19.94 -2.51 5.15
C ASN A 185 -19.96 -2.11 3.67
N THR A 186 -19.22 -2.81 2.83
CA THR A 186 -19.60 -2.87 1.42
C THR A 186 -20.73 -3.89 1.30
N ALA A 187 -21.94 -3.39 1.42
CA ALA A 187 -23.13 -4.14 1.08
C ALA A 187 -23.01 -4.65 -0.37
N GLY A 188 -22.96 -5.94 -0.55
CA GLY A 188 -23.22 -6.53 -1.84
C GLY A 188 -22.14 -7.43 -2.42
N GLY A 189 -22.33 -8.73 -2.28
CA GLY A 189 -21.79 -9.72 -3.19
C GLY A 189 -20.62 -10.52 -2.64
N SER A 190 -20.88 -11.79 -2.45
CA SER A 190 -19.89 -12.85 -2.31
C SER A 190 -18.94 -12.84 -3.49
N SER A 191 -17.78 -12.23 -3.35
CA SER A 191 -16.66 -12.47 -4.27
C SER A 191 -15.34 -12.33 -3.52
N ASP A 192 -14.37 -13.15 -3.88
CA ASP A 192 -13.09 -13.43 -3.25
C ASP A 192 -12.14 -12.22 -3.03
N ALA A 193 -12.58 -11.01 -3.23
CA ALA A 193 -11.78 -9.80 -3.10
C ALA A 193 -12.55 -8.66 -2.41
N ASP A 194 -12.85 -8.81 -1.11
CA ASP A 194 -13.28 -7.70 -0.27
C ASP A 194 -12.06 -6.87 0.17
N PRO A 195 -11.84 -5.65 -0.35
CA PRO A 195 -10.73 -4.79 0.04
C PRO A 195 -10.69 -4.52 1.55
N GLY A 196 -11.86 -4.38 2.17
CA GLY A 196 -11.97 -4.19 3.61
C GLY A 196 -11.49 -5.40 4.41
N ALA A 197 -11.77 -6.62 3.96
CA ALA A 197 -11.27 -7.84 4.61
C ALA A 197 -9.75 -7.94 4.48
N ILE A 198 -9.19 -7.59 3.33
CA ILE A 198 -7.74 -7.56 3.11
C ILE A 198 -7.10 -6.50 4.02
N ALA A 199 -7.62 -5.28 4.06
CA ALA A 199 -7.11 -4.22 4.93
C ALA A 199 -7.16 -4.60 6.41
N ARG A 200 -8.27 -5.21 6.86
CA ARG A 200 -8.39 -5.76 8.23
C ARG A 200 -7.34 -6.83 8.51
N GLY A 201 -7.14 -7.77 7.59
CA GLY A 201 -6.11 -8.82 7.71
C GLY A 201 -4.71 -8.24 7.82
N LEU A 202 -4.40 -7.20 7.04
CA LEU A 202 -3.13 -6.47 7.09
C LEU A 202 -2.91 -5.80 8.44
N LEU A 203 -3.90 -5.08 8.95
CA LEU A 203 -3.79 -4.41 10.24
C LEU A 203 -3.59 -5.41 11.38
N LYS A 204 -4.33 -6.54 11.38
CA LYS A 204 -4.13 -7.62 12.35
C LYS A 204 -2.72 -8.18 12.32
N ARG A 205 -2.22 -8.50 11.13
CA ARG A 205 -0.86 -9.01 10.97
C ARG A 205 0.17 -7.99 11.46
N MET A 206 -0.02 -6.72 11.11
CA MET A 206 0.86 -5.65 11.55
C MET A 206 0.86 -5.50 13.08
N LEU A 207 -0.31 -5.49 13.72
CA LEU A 207 -0.42 -5.43 15.19
C LEU A 207 0.31 -6.60 15.87
N ALA A 208 0.22 -7.80 15.30
CA ALA A 208 0.88 -8.98 15.84
C ALA A 208 2.41 -8.95 15.69
N GLU A 209 2.92 -8.47 14.56
CA GLU A 209 4.33 -8.55 14.21
C GLU A 209 5.15 -7.35 14.70
N ILE A 210 4.64 -6.11 14.55
CA ILE A 210 5.43 -4.89 14.70
C ILE A 210 5.86 -4.63 16.16
N ARG A 211 5.08 -5.14 17.12
CA ARG A 211 5.37 -5.00 18.55
C ARG A 211 6.71 -5.63 18.92
N SER A 212 7.07 -6.76 18.31
CA SER A 212 8.34 -7.45 18.58
C SER A 212 9.58 -6.60 18.23
N TYR A 213 9.41 -5.58 17.40
CA TYR A 213 10.47 -4.65 16.99
C TYR A 213 10.48 -3.35 17.81
N GLY A 214 9.61 -3.22 18.81
CA GLY A 214 9.51 -2.01 19.64
C GLY A 214 8.68 -0.90 19.02
N VAL A 215 7.72 -1.23 18.17
CA VAL A 215 6.76 -0.27 17.60
C VAL A 215 5.38 -0.53 18.20
N GLY A 216 4.80 0.48 18.86
CA GLY A 216 3.44 0.45 19.38
C GLY A 216 2.45 1.03 18.38
N ILE A 217 1.22 0.53 18.36
CA ILE A 217 0.13 1.11 17.59
C ILE A 217 -0.99 1.49 18.54
N ILE A 218 -1.47 2.73 18.42
CA ILE A 218 -2.65 3.25 19.11
C ILE A 218 -3.73 3.42 18.04
N VAL A 219 -4.87 2.80 18.27
CA VAL A 219 -6.04 2.93 17.40
C VAL A 219 -7.05 3.84 18.08
N ALA A 220 -7.39 4.96 17.45
CA ALA A 220 -8.40 5.90 17.91
C ALA A 220 -9.57 5.92 16.94
N ASP A 221 -10.78 5.72 17.44
CA ASP A 221 -11.99 5.75 16.63
C ASP A 221 -13.18 6.30 17.42
N GLN A 222 -14.06 7.05 16.75
CA GLN A 222 -15.28 7.59 17.35
C GLN A 222 -16.38 6.53 17.48
N SER A 223 -16.28 5.44 16.72
CA SER A 223 -17.27 4.35 16.68
C SER A 223 -16.63 3.01 17.05
N PRO A 224 -16.45 2.68 18.33
CA PRO A 224 -15.82 1.40 18.74
C PRO A 224 -16.49 0.16 18.15
N ARG A 225 -17.79 0.24 17.84
CA ARG A 225 -18.53 -0.87 17.21
C ARG A 225 -18.13 -1.15 15.76
N LYS A 226 -17.47 -0.20 15.10
CA LYS A 226 -16.96 -0.35 13.72
C LYS A 226 -15.56 -0.98 13.71
N VAL A 227 -14.84 -0.90 14.81
CA VAL A 227 -13.56 -1.59 14.97
C VAL A 227 -13.85 -3.07 15.22
N SER A 228 -13.33 -3.94 14.37
CA SER A 228 -13.60 -5.37 14.50
C SER A 228 -13.11 -5.89 15.86
N THR A 229 -13.89 -6.79 16.47
CA THR A 229 -13.56 -7.40 17.77
C THR A 229 -12.18 -8.04 17.79
N ASP A 230 -11.72 -8.53 16.65
CA ASP A 230 -10.41 -9.16 16.50
C ASP A 230 -9.25 -8.14 16.57
N VAL A 231 -9.45 -6.90 16.15
CA VAL A 231 -8.45 -5.83 16.30
C VAL A 231 -8.39 -5.40 17.77
N VAL A 232 -9.56 -5.26 18.41
CA VAL A 232 -9.64 -4.94 19.84
C VAL A 232 -8.97 -6.01 20.70
N ALA A 233 -9.03 -7.28 20.30
CA ALA A 233 -8.39 -8.38 21.04
C ALA A 233 -6.85 -8.40 20.91
N LEU A 234 -6.28 -7.66 19.96
CA LEU A 234 -4.83 -7.58 19.72
C LEU A 234 -4.19 -6.31 20.28
N THR A 235 -5.00 -5.38 20.74
CA THR A 235 -4.55 -4.13 21.39
C THR A 235 -4.64 -4.26 22.92
#